data_bee7f2e5580964238063b972b1e4e492
#
_entry.id   bee7f2e5580964238063b972b1e4e492
#
_cell.length_a   1.000
_cell.length_b   1.000
_cell.length_c   1.000
_cell.angle_alpha   90.00
_cell.angle_beta   90.00
_cell.angle_gamma   90.00
#
_symmetry.space_group_name_H-M   'P 1'
#
loop_
_entity.id
_entity.type
_entity.pdbx_description
1 polymer ?
#
loop_
_entity_poly.entity_id
_entity_poly.type
_entity_poly.pdbx_seq_one_letter_code
_entity_poly.pdbx_strand_id
1 'polypeptide(L)'
;MARQSVLVIDDEVIWHRLLARLLRGLGYDVYTAATCAEGIRLAEAHKPDCVVLDFHLNDGDAVLVCSSLKANEQTAQIPVIVFSSDPAAEITAYAECKAAYFVLKGTTSMTDLPVVIGSVLAPTVKRNLIVET
;
A
#
# COMPACT_ATOMS: atom_id res chain seq x y z
N MET A 1 -13.85 11.69 -14.44
CA MET A 1 -12.59 11.60 -13.71
C MET A 1 -12.19 10.15 -13.52
N ALA A 2 -10.91 9.87 -13.67
CA ALA A 2 -10.41 8.51 -13.45
C ALA A 2 -10.53 8.14 -11.97
N ARG A 3 -10.88 6.88 -11.69
CA ARG A 3 -10.91 6.36 -10.33
C ARG A 3 -9.49 6.16 -9.85
N GLN A 4 -9.25 6.39 -8.57
CA GLN A 4 -7.96 6.07 -7.98
C GLN A 4 -7.83 4.57 -7.81
N SER A 5 -6.63 4.06 -7.94
CA SER A 5 -6.37 2.63 -7.88
C SER A 5 -5.43 2.27 -6.74
N VAL A 6 -5.66 1.10 -6.16
CA VAL A 6 -4.88 0.55 -5.05
C VAL A 6 -4.43 -0.85 -5.44
N LEU A 7 -3.14 -1.13 -5.26
CA LEU A 7 -2.61 -2.48 -5.41
C LEU A 7 -2.42 -3.07 -4.02
N VAL A 8 -3.02 -4.23 -3.78
CA VAL A 8 -2.88 -4.97 -2.52
C VAL A 8 -1.96 -6.16 -2.75
N ILE A 9 -0.85 -6.22 -2.02
CA ILE A 9 0.12 -7.32 -2.10
C ILE A 9 0.12 -8.03 -0.75
N ASP A 10 -0.47 -9.23 -0.70
CA ASP A 10 -0.63 -9.98 0.53
C ASP A 10 -0.81 -11.46 0.17
N ASP A 11 -0.04 -12.36 0.80
CA ASP A 11 -0.14 -13.79 0.52
C ASP A 11 -1.26 -14.47 1.33
N GLU A 12 -1.83 -13.78 2.31
CA GLU A 12 -2.97 -14.30 3.06
C GLU A 12 -4.26 -14.02 2.30
N VAL A 13 -4.87 -15.07 1.76
CA VAL A 13 -6.05 -14.97 0.89
C VAL A 13 -7.20 -14.23 1.56
N ILE A 14 -7.38 -14.40 2.87
CA ILE A 14 -8.49 -13.75 3.57
C ILE A 14 -8.35 -12.22 3.54
N TRP A 15 -7.15 -11.68 3.83
CA TRP A 15 -6.91 -10.24 3.76
C TRP A 15 -7.03 -9.72 2.33
N HIS A 16 -6.51 -10.46 1.39
CA HIS A 16 -6.59 -10.20 -0.03
C HIS A 16 -8.04 -9.91 -0.46
N ARG A 17 -8.94 -10.85 -0.11
CA ARG A 17 -10.36 -10.76 -0.48
C ARG A 17 -11.09 -9.67 0.28
N LEU A 18 -10.84 -9.58 1.59
CA LEU A 18 -11.52 -8.59 2.42
C LEU A 18 -11.17 -7.17 1.99
N LEU A 19 -9.88 -6.90 1.77
CA LEU A 19 -9.44 -5.58 1.35
C LEU A 19 -9.94 -5.24 -0.04
N ALA A 20 -9.87 -6.17 -0.98
CA ALA A 20 -10.38 -5.91 -2.33
C ALA A 20 -11.86 -5.55 -2.31
N ARG A 21 -12.64 -6.30 -1.56
CA ARG A 21 -14.07 -6.05 -1.44
C ARG A 21 -14.37 -4.70 -0.80
N LEU A 22 -13.69 -4.39 0.31
CA LEU A 22 -13.86 -3.14 1.02
C LEU A 22 -13.52 -1.95 0.12
N LEU A 23 -12.35 -1.99 -0.50
CA LEU A 23 -11.84 -0.85 -1.27
C LEU A 23 -12.63 -0.63 -2.55
N ARG A 24 -13.06 -1.71 -3.21
CA ARG A 24 -13.94 -1.58 -4.37
C ARG A 24 -15.28 -0.96 -3.99
N GLY A 25 -15.79 -1.33 -2.82
CA GLY A 25 -17.03 -0.75 -2.29
C GLY A 25 -16.91 0.74 -2.00
N LEU A 26 -15.70 1.23 -1.74
CA LEU A 26 -15.41 2.64 -1.50
C LEU A 26 -15.10 3.41 -2.79
N GLY A 27 -15.13 2.75 -3.93
CA GLY A 27 -14.96 3.39 -5.22
C GLY A 27 -13.56 3.33 -5.81
N TYR A 28 -12.65 2.56 -5.22
CA TYR A 28 -11.32 2.36 -5.79
C TYR A 28 -11.31 1.24 -6.81
N ASP A 29 -10.45 1.35 -7.81
CA ASP A 29 -10.06 0.22 -8.62
C ASP A 29 -8.99 -0.55 -7.82
N VAL A 30 -9.08 -1.87 -7.77
CA VAL A 30 -8.19 -2.67 -6.93
C VAL A 30 -7.54 -3.79 -7.74
N TYR A 31 -6.23 -3.84 -7.66
CA TYR A 31 -5.41 -4.94 -8.18
C TYR A 31 -4.89 -5.73 -6.99
N THR A 32 -4.74 -7.03 -7.13
CA THR A 32 -4.28 -7.88 -6.04
C THR A 32 -3.14 -8.77 -6.50
N ALA A 33 -2.16 -8.98 -5.64
CA ALA A 33 -1.03 -9.87 -5.86
C ALA A 33 -0.75 -10.66 -4.59
N ALA A 34 -0.30 -11.90 -4.74
CA ALA A 34 0.00 -12.78 -3.61
C ALA A 34 1.51 -12.92 -3.34
N THR A 35 2.35 -12.41 -4.23
CA THR A 35 3.81 -12.54 -4.14
C THR A 35 4.50 -11.22 -4.43
N CYS A 36 5.76 -11.12 -4.03
CA CYS A 36 6.60 -9.97 -4.37
C CYS A 36 6.70 -9.79 -5.87
N ALA A 37 7.00 -10.87 -6.58
CA ALA A 37 7.20 -10.82 -8.05
C ALA A 37 5.95 -10.34 -8.77
N GLU A 38 4.79 -10.88 -8.42
CA GLU A 38 3.53 -10.46 -9.04
C GLU A 38 3.19 -9.02 -8.68
N GLY A 39 3.41 -8.64 -7.41
CA GLY A 39 3.15 -7.27 -6.96
C GLY A 39 3.98 -6.25 -7.72
N ILE A 40 5.27 -6.51 -7.90
CA ILE A 40 6.16 -5.63 -8.65
C ILE A 40 5.68 -5.54 -10.11
N ARG A 41 5.35 -6.67 -10.72
CA ARG A 41 4.87 -6.71 -12.10
C ARG A 41 3.59 -5.89 -12.29
N LEU A 42 2.63 -6.04 -11.38
CA LEU A 42 1.37 -5.31 -11.46
C LEU A 42 1.58 -3.81 -11.20
N ALA A 43 2.48 -3.44 -10.30
CA ALA A 43 2.80 -2.04 -10.06
C ALA A 43 3.38 -1.38 -11.31
N GLU A 44 4.27 -2.08 -11.99
CA GLU A 44 4.87 -1.57 -13.24
C GLU A 44 3.85 -1.48 -14.36
N ALA A 45 2.96 -2.47 -14.46
CA ALA A 45 1.96 -2.51 -15.52
C ALA A 45 0.85 -1.47 -15.34
N HIS A 46 0.37 -1.27 -14.11
CA HIS A 46 -0.81 -0.46 -13.85
C HIS A 46 -0.53 0.87 -13.16
N LYS A 47 0.64 1.03 -12.57
CA LYS A 47 1.04 2.27 -11.88
C LYS A 47 -0.05 2.75 -10.92
N PRO A 48 -0.39 1.93 -9.90
CA PRO A 48 -1.46 2.29 -8.97
C PRO A 48 -1.13 3.57 -8.21
N ASP A 49 -2.15 4.21 -7.68
CA ASP A 49 -1.99 5.43 -6.90
C ASP A 49 -1.42 5.16 -5.51
N CYS A 50 -1.57 3.93 -5.03
CA CYS A 50 -1.11 3.52 -3.69
C CYS A 50 -0.91 2.00 -3.68
N VAL A 51 0.05 1.53 -2.88
CA VAL A 51 0.28 0.10 -2.65
C VAL A 51 0.07 -0.20 -1.18
N VAL A 52 -0.77 -1.20 -0.89
CA VAL A 52 -0.91 -1.80 0.45
C VAL A 52 -0.13 -3.09 0.43
N LEU A 53 0.90 -3.19 1.24
CA LEU A 53 1.94 -4.21 1.12
C LEU A 53 2.14 -4.94 2.45
N ASP A 54 1.92 -6.27 2.45
CA ASP A 54 2.28 -7.10 3.59
C ASP A 54 3.80 -7.13 3.73
N PHE A 55 4.30 -7.18 4.96
CA PHE A 55 5.74 -7.18 5.20
C PHE A 55 6.38 -8.51 4.84
N HIS A 56 5.79 -9.62 5.29
CA HIS A 56 6.33 -10.97 5.07
C HIS A 56 5.56 -11.67 3.96
N LEU A 57 6.26 -12.01 2.88
CA LEU A 57 5.69 -12.72 1.75
C LEU A 57 6.48 -14.00 1.50
N ASN A 58 5.90 -14.95 0.76
CA ASN A 58 6.54 -16.27 0.56
C ASN A 58 7.85 -16.18 -0.23
N ASP A 59 7.97 -15.22 -1.13
CA ASP A 59 9.14 -15.05 -2.00
C ASP A 59 10.02 -13.86 -1.62
N GLY A 60 9.80 -13.27 -0.43
CA GLY A 60 10.61 -12.15 0.04
C GLY A 60 9.87 -11.31 1.07
N ASP A 61 10.23 -10.05 1.17
CA ASP A 61 9.59 -9.14 2.12
C ASP A 61 9.33 -7.77 1.49
N ALA A 62 8.75 -6.87 2.32
CA ALA A 62 8.40 -5.53 1.87
C ALA A 62 9.62 -4.73 1.41
N VAL A 63 10.80 -4.98 1.99
CA VAL A 63 12.03 -4.28 1.60
C VAL A 63 12.37 -4.57 0.14
N LEU A 64 12.25 -5.84 -0.26
CA LEU A 64 12.49 -6.25 -1.65
C LEU A 64 11.55 -5.53 -2.60
N VAL A 65 10.26 -5.51 -2.29
CA VAL A 65 9.26 -4.85 -3.14
C VAL A 65 9.55 -3.35 -3.24
N CYS A 66 9.78 -2.70 -2.11
CA CYS A 66 10.04 -1.26 -2.08
C CYS A 66 11.32 -0.89 -2.83
N SER A 67 12.37 -1.69 -2.70
CA SER A 67 13.61 -1.46 -3.44
C SER A 67 13.38 -1.51 -4.94
N SER A 68 12.61 -2.51 -5.39
CA SER A 68 12.29 -2.66 -6.81
C SER A 68 11.46 -1.49 -7.34
N LEU A 69 10.46 -1.06 -6.56
CA LEU A 69 9.61 0.06 -6.97
C LEU A 69 10.42 1.36 -7.07
N LYS A 70 11.31 1.60 -6.12
CA LYS A 70 12.11 2.84 -6.10
C LYS A 70 13.19 2.86 -7.18
N ALA A 71 13.64 1.70 -7.63
CA ALA A 71 14.63 1.61 -8.70
C ALA A 71 14.05 1.93 -10.09
N ASN A 72 12.74 1.92 -10.23
CA ASN A 72 12.05 2.19 -11.49
C ASN A 72 11.37 3.56 -11.41
N GLU A 73 11.75 4.48 -12.30
CA GLU A 73 11.19 5.83 -12.33
C GLU A 73 9.67 5.86 -12.43
N GLN A 74 9.07 4.86 -13.08
CA GLN A 74 7.64 4.79 -13.28
C GLN A 74 6.87 4.45 -12.00
N THR A 75 7.53 3.87 -11.01
CA THR A 75 6.90 3.43 -9.76
C THR A 75 7.53 4.07 -8.51
N ALA A 76 8.62 4.81 -8.67
CA ALA A 76 9.41 5.32 -7.55
C ALA A 76 8.62 6.23 -6.60
N GLN A 77 7.61 6.94 -7.11
CA GLN A 77 6.83 7.91 -6.33
C GLN A 77 5.53 7.33 -5.77
N ILE A 78 5.21 6.07 -6.08
CA ILE A 78 3.98 5.46 -5.59
C ILE A 78 4.09 5.27 -4.07
N PRO A 79 3.18 5.85 -3.28
CA PRO A 79 3.22 5.68 -1.83
C PRO A 79 2.88 4.26 -1.43
N VAL A 80 3.59 3.76 -0.41
CA VAL A 80 3.43 2.40 0.11
C VAL A 80 2.93 2.48 1.54
N ILE A 81 1.89 1.72 1.85
CA ILE A 81 1.40 1.49 3.19
C ILE A 81 1.76 0.05 3.53
N VAL A 82 2.58 -0.16 4.55
CA VAL A 82 2.90 -1.51 5.01
C VAL A 82 1.81 -1.97 5.96
N PHE A 83 1.25 -3.15 5.69
CA PHE A 83 0.11 -3.71 6.41
C PHE A 83 0.51 -5.11 6.90
N SER A 84 0.83 -5.25 8.18
CA SER A 84 1.44 -6.47 8.72
C SER A 84 0.90 -6.83 10.09
N SER A 85 0.89 -8.12 10.40
CA SER A 85 0.56 -8.61 11.74
C SER A 85 1.77 -8.60 12.67
N ASP A 86 2.94 -8.25 12.16
CA ASP A 86 4.19 -8.21 12.93
C ASP A 86 4.50 -6.79 13.37
N PRO A 87 4.29 -6.43 14.66
CA PRO A 87 4.58 -5.07 15.13
C PRO A 87 6.06 -4.72 15.05
N ALA A 88 6.95 -5.71 15.05
CA ALA A 88 8.39 -5.46 14.93
C ALA A 88 8.78 -4.96 13.54
N ALA A 89 7.92 -5.13 12.55
CA ALA A 89 8.18 -4.67 11.18
C ALA A 89 8.04 -3.16 11.03
N GLU A 90 7.46 -2.46 11.99
CA GLU A 90 7.16 -1.03 11.85
C GLU A 90 8.41 -0.18 11.61
N ILE A 91 9.46 -0.41 12.39
CA ILE A 91 10.70 0.37 12.25
C ILE A 91 11.31 0.16 10.86
N THR A 92 11.38 -1.08 10.41
CA THR A 92 11.92 -1.40 9.08
C THR A 92 11.07 -0.81 7.98
N ALA A 93 9.75 -0.83 8.15
CA ALA A 93 8.82 -0.24 7.17
C ALA A 93 9.13 1.23 6.94
N TYR A 94 9.32 2.01 8.00
CA TYR A 94 9.65 3.42 7.85
C TYR A 94 11.09 3.67 7.42
N ALA A 95 12.04 2.96 8.02
CA ALA A 95 13.47 3.21 7.79
C ALA A 95 13.95 2.70 6.44
N GLU A 96 13.53 1.51 6.03
CA GLU A 96 14.06 0.86 4.82
C GLU A 96 13.08 0.88 3.65
N CYS A 97 11.78 0.72 3.91
CA CYS A 97 10.78 0.77 2.85
C CYS A 97 10.36 2.21 2.52
N LYS A 98 10.67 3.16 3.38
CA LYS A 98 10.19 4.55 3.25
C LYS A 98 8.67 4.58 3.14
N ALA A 99 8.00 3.74 3.91
CA ALA A 99 6.55 3.64 3.89
C ALA A 99 5.91 4.97 4.32
N ALA A 100 4.79 5.30 3.70
CA ALA A 100 3.99 6.46 4.11
C ALA A 100 3.34 6.20 5.47
N TYR A 101 2.89 4.96 5.69
CA TYR A 101 2.30 4.52 6.96
C TYR A 101 2.55 3.04 7.19
N PHE A 102 2.49 2.66 8.46
CA PHE A 102 2.44 1.25 8.88
C PHE A 102 1.12 1.02 9.60
N VAL A 103 0.36 0.00 9.18
CA VAL A 103 -0.90 -0.38 9.81
C VAL A 103 -0.78 -1.82 10.29
N LEU A 104 -1.06 -2.04 11.58
CA LEU A 104 -1.03 -3.38 12.15
C LEU A 104 -2.32 -4.12 11.81
N LYS A 105 -2.22 -5.34 11.30
CA LYS A 105 -3.39 -6.20 11.07
C LYS A 105 -4.04 -6.55 12.40
N GLY A 106 -5.35 -6.37 12.50
CA GLY A 106 -6.08 -6.63 13.73
C GLY A 106 -7.54 -6.27 13.59
N THR A 107 -8.23 -6.19 14.73
CA THR A 107 -9.69 -5.99 14.77
C THR A 107 -10.13 -4.64 14.22
N THR A 108 -9.26 -3.62 14.29
CA THR A 108 -9.60 -2.27 13.81
C THR A 108 -9.08 -1.98 12.41
N SER A 109 -8.34 -2.91 11.80
CA SER A 109 -7.67 -2.62 10.53
C SER A 109 -8.63 -2.32 9.39
N MET A 110 -9.82 -2.92 9.37
CA MET A 110 -10.82 -2.64 8.33
C MET A 110 -11.41 -1.22 8.45
N THR A 111 -11.27 -0.58 9.60
CA THR A 111 -11.65 0.80 9.84
C THR A 111 -10.47 1.74 9.60
N ASP A 112 -9.30 1.37 10.11
CA ASP A 112 -8.10 2.22 10.07
C ASP A 112 -7.52 2.34 8.67
N LEU A 113 -7.45 1.24 7.93
CA LEU A 113 -6.78 1.22 6.64
C LEU A 113 -7.44 2.14 5.61
N PRO A 114 -8.78 2.18 5.47
CA PRO A 114 -9.41 3.14 4.55
C PRO A 114 -9.09 4.59 4.89
N VAL A 115 -9.00 4.94 6.16
CA VAL A 115 -8.66 6.30 6.59
C VAL A 115 -7.23 6.63 6.18
N VAL A 116 -6.30 5.70 6.39
CA VAL A 116 -4.89 5.88 6.02
C VAL A 116 -4.76 6.02 4.50
N ILE A 117 -5.43 5.17 3.73
CA ILE A 117 -5.42 5.25 2.27
C ILE A 117 -5.94 6.61 1.80
N GLY A 118 -7.06 7.05 2.35
CA GLY A 118 -7.63 8.36 2.01
C GLY A 118 -6.67 9.49 2.31
N SER A 119 -5.96 9.43 3.43
CA SER A 119 -4.96 10.42 3.80
C SER A 119 -3.78 10.45 2.83
N VAL A 120 -3.29 9.27 2.46
CA VAL A 120 -2.15 9.15 1.53
C VAL A 120 -2.51 9.65 0.14
N LEU A 121 -3.74 9.43 -0.29
CA LEU A 121 -4.23 9.85 -1.61
C LEU A 121 -4.78 11.29 -1.63
N ALA A 122 -4.76 12.00 -0.51
CA ALA A 122 -5.26 13.36 -0.43
C ALA A 122 -4.45 14.30 -1.33
N PRO A 123 -5.10 15.30 -1.95
CA PRO A 123 -4.39 16.23 -2.81
C PRO A 123 -3.29 17.00 -2.09
N THR A 124 -2.14 17.14 -2.73
CA THR A 124 -0.98 17.85 -2.19
C THR A 124 -1.30 19.32 -1.86
N VAL A 125 -2.08 19.97 -2.71
CA VAL A 125 -2.50 21.36 -2.49
C VAL A 125 -3.21 21.54 -1.16
N LYS A 126 -4.06 20.60 -0.80
CA LYS A 126 -4.79 20.64 0.47
C LYS A 126 -3.84 20.55 1.67
N ARG A 127 -2.82 19.70 1.57
CA ARG A 127 -1.81 19.57 2.64
C ARG A 127 -0.97 20.83 2.79
N ASN A 128 -0.61 21.47 1.68
CA ASN A 128 0.16 22.70 1.70
C ASN A 128 -0.62 23.85 2.37
N LEU A 129 -1.90 23.96 2.08
CA LEU A 129 -2.76 24.97 2.71
C LEU A 129 -2.82 24.79 4.23
N ILE A 130 -2.86 23.55 4.70
CA ILE A 130 -2.90 23.26 6.13
C ILE A 130 -1.58 23.66 6.78
N VAL A 131 -0.46 23.43 6.12
CA VAL A 131 0.88 23.77 6.65
C VAL A 131 1.07 25.28 6.76
N GLU A 132 0.53 26.04 5.83
CA GLU A 132 0.70 27.50 5.80
C GLU A 132 -0.17 28.24 6.83
N THR A 133 -1.19 27.62 7.33
CA THR A 133 -2.05 28.22 8.34
C THR A 133 -1.54 27.98 9.75
#